data_13c90f9f90e0e17304a51989562fdbdb
#
_entry.id   13c90f9f90e0e17304a51989562fdbdb
#
_cell.length_a   1.000
_cell.length_b   1.000
_cell.length_c   1.000
_cell.angle_alpha   90.00
_cell.angle_beta   90.00
_cell.angle_gamma   90.00
#
_symmetry.space_group_name_H-M   'P 1'
#
loop_
_entity.id
_entity.type
_entity.pdbx_description
1 polymer ?
#
loop_
_entity_poly.entity_id
_entity_poly.type
_entity_poly.pdbx_seq_one_letter_code
_entity_poly.pdbx_strand_id
1 'polypeptide(L)'
;MDTIDRFIEKAKVAGAEVARVDAICAAAFIDDFLKKNNLKTAIISPDLKARPPFDAAFAALGTGLAGGELWVDAGIVAADYGIAETGTLVHFDRSDEEKNAWTLPDVCLCVLDTVKIVPALEAIVPEISAHLGRTDIASPQVSLVTGPSRTADVENQLTIGVHGPGRLVIVLA
;
A
#
# COMPACT_ATOMS: atom_id res chain seq x y z
N MET A 1 17.15 -8.47 -16.89
CA MET A 1 16.10 -8.61 -15.87
C MET A 1 14.98 -7.66 -16.25
N ASP A 2 13.79 -8.14 -16.36
CA ASP A 2 12.60 -7.33 -16.67
C ASP A 2 12.35 -6.32 -15.54
N THR A 3 11.67 -5.19 -15.86
CA THR A 3 11.36 -4.13 -14.90
C THR A 3 10.52 -4.64 -13.72
N ILE A 4 9.57 -5.54 -13.99
CA ILE A 4 8.73 -6.16 -12.96
C ILE A 4 9.57 -7.06 -12.05
N ASP A 5 10.42 -7.91 -12.62
CA ASP A 5 11.28 -8.80 -11.84
C ASP A 5 12.25 -8.03 -10.96
N ARG A 6 12.78 -6.90 -11.47
CA ARG A 6 13.66 -6.00 -10.71
C ARG A 6 12.90 -5.37 -9.53
N PHE A 7 11.67 -4.92 -9.77
CA PHE A 7 10.81 -4.39 -8.70
C PHE A 7 10.60 -5.43 -7.60
N ILE A 8 10.22 -6.66 -7.98
CA ILE A 8 9.96 -7.77 -7.04
C ILE A 8 11.20 -8.06 -6.20
N GLU A 9 12.36 -8.18 -6.85
CA GLU A 9 13.63 -8.42 -6.14
C GLU A 9 13.92 -7.31 -5.12
N LYS A 10 13.85 -6.04 -5.54
CA LYS A 10 14.14 -4.90 -4.66
C LYS A 10 13.14 -4.76 -3.52
N ALA A 11 11.86 -4.95 -3.79
CA ALA A 11 10.82 -4.91 -2.75
C ALA A 11 11.04 -6.01 -1.70
N LYS A 12 11.40 -7.23 -2.11
CA LYS A 12 11.74 -8.32 -1.19
C LYS A 12 13.00 -8.03 -0.37
N VAL A 13 14.03 -7.46 -0.98
CA VAL A 13 15.26 -7.03 -0.28
C VAL A 13 14.92 -5.96 0.76
N ALA A 14 13.99 -5.05 0.48
CA ALA A 14 13.48 -4.07 1.42
C ALA A 14 12.61 -4.67 2.54
N GLY A 15 12.25 -5.95 2.46
CA GLY A 15 11.49 -6.66 3.48
C GLY A 15 9.99 -6.76 3.21
N ALA A 16 9.53 -6.35 2.02
CA ALA A 16 8.15 -6.57 1.61
C ALA A 16 7.92 -8.02 1.16
N GLU A 17 6.72 -8.53 1.40
CA GLU A 17 6.22 -9.73 0.76
C GLU A 17 5.62 -9.36 -0.59
N VAL A 18 5.85 -10.16 -1.62
CA VAL A 18 5.30 -9.89 -2.97
C VAL A 18 4.58 -11.11 -3.48
N ALA A 19 3.31 -10.96 -3.79
CA ALA A 19 2.47 -11.93 -4.46
C ALA A 19 2.13 -11.41 -5.86
N ARG A 20 2.23 -12.28 -6.86
CA ARG A 20 1.78 -11.98 -8.24
C ARG A 20 0.51 -12.77 -8.50
N VAL A 21 -0.55 -12.09 -8.86
CA VAL A 21 -1.88 -12.67 -9.09
C VAL A 21 -2.50 -12.04 -10.33
N ASP A 22 -3.46 -12.72 -10.93
CA ASP A 22 -4.28 -12.09 -11.95
C ASP A 22 -5.16 -11.00 -11.32
N ALA A 23 -5.38 -9.89 -12.00
CA ALA A 23 -6.14 -8.74 -11.48
C ALA A 23 -7.54 -9.15 -10.96
N ILE A 24 -8.20 -10.07 -11.65
CA ILE A 24 -9.52 -10.59 -11.24
C ILE A 24 -9.46 -11.40 -9.93
N CYS A 25 -8.29 -11.94 -9.59
CA CYS A 25 -8.08 -12.77 -8.40
C CYS A 25 -7.55 -11.95 -7.20
N ALA A 26 -7.17 -10.70 -7.39
CA ALA A 26 -6.52 -9.90 -6.37
C ALA A 26 -7.40 -9.73 -5.10
N ALA A 27 -8.69 -9.48 -5.28
CA ALA A 27 -9.63 -9.35 -4.16
C ALA A 27 -9.79 -10.67 -3.38
N ALA A 28 -9.88 -11.81 -4.08
CA ALA A 28 -9.98 -13.13 -3.45
C ALA A 28 -8.68 -13.48 -2.71
N PHE A 29 -7.51 -13.15 -3.28
CA PHE A 29 -6.22 -13.32 -2.61
C PHE A 29 -6.16 -12.54 -1.30
N ILE A 30 -6.61 -11.29 -1.29
CA ILE A 30 -6.61 -10.44 -0.10
C ILE A 30 -7.57 -11.02 0.96
N ASP A 31 -8.78 -11.41 0.58
CA ASP A 31 -9.74 -12.04 1.49
C ASP A 31 -9.18 -13.32 2.14
N ASP A 32 -8.58 -14.20 1.35
CA ASP A 32 -7.90 -15.40 1.84
C ASP A 32 -6.73 -15.07 2.76
N PHE A 33 -5.96 -14.03 2.44
CA PHE A 33 -4.84 -13.58 3.27
C PHE A 33 -5.32 -13.08 4.64
N LEU A 34 -6.37 -12.25 4.67
CA LEU A 34 -6.98 -11.76 5.91
C LEU A 34 -7.45 -12.91 6.80
N LYS A 35 -8.17 -13.87 6.22
CA LYS A 35 -8.66 -15.07 6.93
C LYS A 35 -7.52 -15.92 7.49
N LYS A 36 -6.51 -16.22 6.68
CA LYS A 36 -5.35 -17.05 7.08
C LYS A 36 -4.53 -16.42 8.21
N ASN A 37 -4.46 -15.09 8.24
CA ASN A 37 -3.71 -14.36 9.27
C ASN A 37 -4.60 -13.90 10.44
N ASN A 38 -5.89 -14.31 10.47
CA ASN A 38 -6.86 -13.93 11.51
C ASN A 38 -7.01 -12.41 11.70
N LEU A 39 -6.89 -11.64 10.59
CA LEU A 39 -7.09 -10.19 10.56
C LEU A 39 -8.59 -9.91 10.43
N LYS A 40 -9.19 -9.28 11.43
CA LYS A 40 -10.65 -9.13 11.56
C LYS A 40 -11.16 -7.76 11.16
N THR A 41 -10.29 -6.76 11.27
CA THR A 41 -10.62 -5.37 10.97
C THR A 41 -9.72 -4.84 9.87
N ALA A 42 -10.30 -4.06 8.94
CA ALA A 42 -9.52 -3.48 7.84
C ALA A 42 -10.02 -2.08 7.47
N ILE A 43 -9.08 -1.19 7.14
CA ILE A 43 -9.35 0.06 6.43
C ILE A 43 -9.05 -0.17 4.95
N ILE A 44 -9.98 0.19 4.09
CA ILE A 44 -9.81 0.11 2.64
C ILE A 44 -9.76 1.52 2.09
N SER A 45 -8.75 1.83 1.28
CA SER A 45 -8.66 3.14 0.65
C SER A 45 -9.86 3.39 -0.26
N PRO A 46 -10.41 4.62 -0.27
CA PRO A 46 -11.62 4.94 -1.03
C PRO A 46 -11.51 4.65 -2.52
N ASP A 47 -10.34 4.90 -3.10
CA ASP A 47 -10.07 4.67 -4.52
C ASP A 47 -10.10 3.17 -4.88
N LEU A 48 -9.55 2.31 -4.02
CA LEU A 48 -9.59 0.87 -4.23
C LEU A 48 -10.99 0.31 -4.01
N LYS A 49 -11.71 0.81 -2.99
CA LYS A 49 -13.08 0.41 -2.71
C LYS A 49 -14.03 0.70 -3.87
N ALA A 50 -13.75 1.73 -4.67
CA ALA A 50 -14.55 2.09 -5.84
C ALA A 50 -14.23 1.26 -7.09
N ARG A 51 -13.20 0.40 -7.05
CA ARG A 51 -12.76 -0.40 -8.23
C ARG A 51 -13.35 -1.80 -8.20
N PRO A 52 -14.01 -2.27 -9.28
CA PRO A 52 -14.32 -3.70 -9.43
C PRO A 52 -13.02 -4.52 -9.53
N PRO A 53 -12.94 -5.71 -8.93
CA PRO A 53 -13.97 -6.43 -8.16
C PRO A 53 -13.97 -6.12 -6.66
N PHE A 54 -13.19 -5.14 -6.21
CA PHE A 54 -12.99 -4.84 -4.79
C PHE A 54 -14.25 -4.27 -4.13
N ASP A 55 -15.07 -3.53 -4.88
CA ASP A 55 -16.35 -2.97 -4.42
C ASP A 55 -17.29 -4.05 -3.85
N ALA A 56 -17.44 -5.15 -4.56
CA ALA A 56 -18.30 -6.27 -4.14
C ALA A 56 -17.62 -7.15 -3.07
N ALA A 57 -16.32 -7.42 -3.24
CA ALA A 57 -15.58 -8.31 -2.34
C ALA A 57 -15.48 -7.77 -0.92
N PHE A 58 -15.38 -6.44 -0.77
CA PHE A 58 -15.19 -5.81 0.54
C PHE A 58 -16.45 -5.15 1.11
N ALA A 59 -17.60 -5.27 0.42
CA ALA A 59 -18.87 -4.81 0.97
C ALA A 59 -19.24 -5.49 2.30
N ALA A 60 -18.75 -6.72 2.53
CA ALA A 60 -19.00 -7.51 3.74
C ALA A 60 -17.91 -7.35 4.83
N LEU A 61 -16.74 -6.81 4.50
CA LEU A 61 -15.73 -6.49 5.50
C LEU A 61 -16.18 -5.25 6.28
N GLY A 62 -16.21 -5.38 7.60
CA GLY A 62 -16.48 -4.25 8.49
C GLY A 62 -15.47 -3.13 8.18
N THR A 63 -15.85 -2.25 7.25
CA THR A 63 -15.02 -1.14 6.84
C THR A 63 -15.16 -0.04 7.86
N GLY A 64 -14.12 0.22 8.55
CA GLY A 64 -14.05 1.52 9.14
C GLY A 64 -13.65 1.56 10.58
N LEU A 65 -13.13 2.69 10.92
CA LEU A 65 -13.08 3.29 12.22
C LEU A 65 -14.51 3.52 12.76
N ALA A 66 -15.35 2.47 12.78
CA ALA A 66 -16.67 2.53 13.39
C ALA A 66 -16.48 2.47 14.91
N GLY A 67 -16.50 3.62 15.56
CA GLY A 67 -16.60 3.70 17.00
C GLY A 67 -15.34 4.10 17.76
N GLY A 68 -14.37 4.77 17.14
CA GLY A 68 -13.21 5.32 17.87
C GLY A 68 -12.14 4.29 18.23
N GLU A 69 -12.12 3.13 17.61
CA GLU A 69 -11.03 2.17 17.75
C GLU A 69 -9.77 2.72 17.07
N LEU A 70 -8.70 2.87 17.86
CA LEU A 70 -7.39 3.39 17.42
C LEU A 70 -6.56 2.36 16.64
N TRP A 71 -6.98 1.10 16.58
CA TRP A 71 -6.22 0.00 15.99
C TRP A 71 -7.03 -0.76 14.99
N VAL A 72 -6.44 -0.97 13.82
CA VAL A 72 -7.00 -1.76 12.71
C VAL A 72 -5.95 -2.77 12.29
N ASP A 73 -6.36 -4.04 12.15
CA ASP A 73 -5.44 -5.13 11.83
C ASP A 73 -4.77 -4.94 10.47
N ALA A 74 -5.54 -4.51 9.46
CA ALA A 74 -5.05 -4.40 8.09
C ALA A 74 -5.45 -3.09 7.40
N GLY A 75 -4.55 -2.57 6.58
CA GLY A 75 -4.83 -1.55 5.56
C GLY A 75 -4.81 -2.18 4.18
N ILE A 76 -5.81 -1.89 3.36
CA ILE A 76 -5.90 -2.37 1.98
C ILE A 76 -5.91 -1.14 1.09
N VAL A 77 -4.85 -0.96 0.32
CA VAL A 77 -4.59 0.26 -0.44
C VAL A 77 -4.16 -0.05 -1.87
N ALA A 78 -4.22 0.94 -2.75
CA ALA A 78 -3.63 0.85 -4.08
C ALA A 78 -2.45 1.81 -4.20
N ALA A 79 -1.36 1.37 -4.81
CA ALA A 79 -0.29 2.27 -5.21
C ALA A 79 -0.57 2.87 -6.58
N ASP A 80 -0.17 4.13 -6.77
CA ASP A 80 -0.25 4.81 -8.06
C ASP A 80 0.88 4.36 -9.00
N TYR A 81 2.09 4.11 -8.43
CA TYR A 81 3.25 3.59 -9.17
C TYR A 81 4.12 2.68 -8.32
N GLY A 82 4.96 1.88 -8.99
CA GLY A 82 6.07 1.14 -8.41
C GLY A 82 7.38 1.53 -9.06
N ILE A 83 8.45 1.77 -8.29
CA ILE A 83 9.78 2.12 -8.79
C ILE A 83 10.68 0.89 -8.72
N ALA A 84 11.09 0.38 -9.88
CA ALA A 84 11.80 -0.89 -9.97
C ALA A 84 13.22 -0.86 -9.40
N GLU A 85 13.91 0.27 -9.49
CA GLU A 85 15.30 0.38 -9.00
C GLU A 85 15.43 0.23 -7.48
N THR A 86 14.37 0.57 -6.73
CA THR A 86 14.36 0.57 -5.27
C THR A 86 13.34 -0.37 -4.64
N GLY A 87 12.36 -0.84 -5.44
CA GLY A 87 11.21 -1.61 -4.92
C GLY A 87 10.25 -0.74 -4.11
N THR A 88 10.18 0.56 -4.46
CA THR A 88 9.38 1.56 -3.75
C THR A 88 7.98 1.64 -4.35
N LEU A 89 6.96 1.69 -3.49
CA LEU A 89 5.60 2.04 -3.85
C LEU A 89 5.43 3.56 -3.77
N VAL A 90 4.70 4.12 -4.71
CA VAL A 90 4.36 5.55 -4.75
C VAL A 90 2.86 5.69 -4.60
N HIS A 91 2.45 6.52 -3.66
CA HIS A 91 1.05 6.81 -3.42
C HIS A 91 0.81 8.32 -3.44
N PHE A 92 -0.19 8.74 -4.20
CA PHE A 92 -0.63 10.12 -4.28
C PHE A 92 -1.75 10.34 -3.26
N ASP A 93 -1.41 10.83 -2.07
CA ASP A 93 -2.36 11.02 -0.98
C ASP A 93 -3.40 12.09 -1.35
N ARG A 94 -4.67 11.68 -1.45
CA ARG A 94 -5.80 12.53 -1.85
C ARG A 94 -6.70 12.89 -0.69
N SER A 95 -6.59 12.10 0.41
CA SER A 95 -7.39 12.30 1.63
C SER A 95 -6.69 11.74 2.85
N ASP A 96 -7.13 12.16 4.04
CA ASP A 96 -6.63 11.60 5.30
C ASP A 96 -7.03 10.13 5.47
N GLU A 97 -8.15 9.70 4.89
CA GLU A 97 -8.56 8.28 4.91
C GLU A 97 -7.58 7.40 4.16
N GLU A 98 -7.12 7.83 2.97
CA GLU A 98 -6.10 7.13 2.22
C GLU A 98 -4.80 7.02 3.01
N LYS A 99 -4.35 8.13 3.59
CA LYS A 99 -3.15 8.17 4.42
C LYS A 99 -3.25 7.25 5.64
N ASN A 100 -4.39 7.26 6.32
CA ASN A 100 -4.64 6.40 7.47
C ASN A 100 -4.59 4.92 7.10
N ALA A 101 -5.10 4.54 5.94
CA ALA A 101 -5.05 3.16 5.46
C ALA A 101 -3.61 2.65 5.22
N TRP A 102 -2.66 3.55 4.88
CA TRP A 102 -1.24 3.23 4.74
C TRP A 102 -0.48 3.15 6.07
N THR A 103 -0.85 3.97 7.05
CA THR A 103 0.01 4.28 8.20
C THR A 103 -0.46 3.70 9.52
N LEU A 104 -1.77 3.52 9.72
CA LEU A 104 -2.30 3.07 11.01
C LEU A 104 -2.25 1.56 11.23
N PRO A 105 -2.53 0.70 10.23
CA PRO A 105 -2.61 -0.74 10.43
C PRO A 105 -1.25 -1.40 10.65
N ASP A 106 -1.25 -2.51 11.40
CA ASP A 106 -0.04 -3.32 11.57
C ASP A 106 0.39 -4.04 10.30
N VAL A 107 -0.58 -4.40 9.44
CA VAL A 107 -0.37 -5.05 8.15
C VAL A 107 -0.92 -4.18 7.04
N CYS A 108 -0.10 -3.85 6.04
CA CYS A 108 -0.54 -3.16 4.84
C CYS A 108 -0.51 -4.12 3.64
N LEU A 109 -1.67 -4.29 2.99
CA LEU A 109 -1.79 -4.97 1.70
C LEU A 109 -1.95 -3.92 0.61
N CYS A 110 -0.94 -3.81 -0.25
CA CYS A 110 -0.92 -2.83 -1.33
C CYS A 110 -1.11 -3.49 -2.69
N VAL A 111 -2.16 -3.12 -3.39
CA VAL A 111 -2.40 -3.53 -4.78
C VAL A 111 -1.62 -2.60 -5.71
N LEU A 112 -0.81 -3.18 -6.57
CA LEU A 112 -0.08 -2.46 -7.61
C LEU A 112 -0.32 -3.12 -8.96
N ASP A 113 -0.84 -2.34 -9.90
CA ASP A 113 -0.95 -2.75 -11.29
C ASP A 113 0.44 -2.83 -11.91
N THR A 114 0.76 -3.97 -12.54
CA THR A 114 2.08 -4.21 -13.13
C THR A 114 2.45 -3.21 -14.23
N VAL A 115 1.47 -2.64 -14.94
CA VAL A 115 1.70 -1.60 -15.97
C VAL A 115 2.13 -0.26 -15.36
N LYS A 116 1.96 -0.08 -14.05
CA LYS A 116 2.37 1.13 -13.31
C LYS A 116 3.80 1.02 -12.74
N ILE A 117 4.51 -0.07 -13.01
CA ILE A 117 5.90 -0.22 -12.57
C ILE A 117 6.82 0.50 -13.56
N VAL A 118 7.53 1.50 -13.05
CA VAL A 118 8.48 2.31 -13.81
C VAL A 118 9.93 1.94 -13.45
N PRO A 119 10.90 2.15 -14.37
CA PRO A 119 12.29 1.79 -14.11
C PRO A 119 12.93 2.56 -12.94
N ALA A 120 12.67 3.87 -12.84
CA ALA A 120 13.29 4.77 -11.89
C ALA A 120 12.35 5.94 -11.54
N LEU A 121 12.66 6.68 -10.46
CA LEU A 121 11.84 7.78 -9.96
C LEU A 121 11.64 8.89 -11.00
N GLU A 122 12.66 9.17 -11.80
CA GLU A 122 12.65 10.23 -12.82
C GLU A 122 11.51 10.06 -13.83
N ALA A 123 11.09 8.81 -14.06
CA ALA A 123 10.01 8.51 -15.01
C ALA A 123 8.64 9.04 -14.59
N ILE A 124 8.45 9.36 -13.30
CA ILE A 124 7.18 9.85 -12.74
C ILE A 124 7.27 11.24 -12.09
N VAL A 125 8.40 11.92 -12.24
CA VAL A 125 8.55 13.30 -11.71
C VAL A 125 7.49 14.27 -12.25
N PRO A 126 7.10 14.21 -13.54
CA PRO A 126 6.02 15.06 -14.05
C PRO A 126 4.69 14.83 -13.34
N GLU A 127 4.32 13.56 -13.08
CA GLU A 127 3.10 13.17 -12.40
C GLU A 127 3.10 13.60 -10.92
N ILE A 128 4.25 13.43 -10.24
CA ILE A 128 4.45 13.92 -8.87
C ILE A 128 4.25 15.44 -8.83
N SER A 129 4.88 16.18 -9.76
CA SER A 129 4.77 17.64 -9.83
C SER A 129 3.33 18.08 -10.11
N ALA A 130 2.64 17.38 -11.00
CA ALA A 130 1.24 17.65 -11.30
C ALA A 130 0.34 17.41 -10.09
N HIS A 131 0.57 16.30 -9.34
CA HIS A 131 -0.20 16.02 -8.14
C HIS A 131 0.03 17.07 -7.04
N LEU A 132 1.27 17.43 -6.76
CA LEU A 132 1.62 18.43 -5.75
C LEU A 132 1.13 19.84 -6.10
N GLY A 133 0.91 20.12 -7.39
CA GLY A 133 0.34 21.38 -7.89
C GLY A 133 -1.20 21.44 -7.84
N ARG A 134 -1.88 20.40 -7.39
CA ARG A 134 -3.37 20.38 -7.33
C ARG A 134 -3.90 21.36 -6.29
N THR A 135 -4.94 22.09 -6.68
CA THR A 135 -5.62 23.08 -5.82
C THR A 135 -6.97 22.60 -5.31
N ASP A 136 -7.46 21.47 -5.83
CA ASP A 136 -8.69 20.81 -5.43
C ASP A 136 -8.51 19.85 -4.23
N ILE A 137 -7.25 19.64 -3.82
CA ILE A 137 -6.86 18.89 -2.62
C ILE A 137 -6.27 19.88 -1.62
N ALA A 138 -6.75 19.84 -0.39
CA ALA A 138 -6.34 20.81 0.66
C ALA A 138 -4.84 20.70 1.00
N SER A 139 -4.27 19.49 0.95
CA SER A 139 -2.86 19.24 1.23
C SER A 139 -2.38 18.04 0.40
N PRO A 140 -2.08 18.25 -0.91
CA PRO A 140 -1.57 17.16 -1.74
C PRO A 140 -0.21 16.71 -1.24
N GLN A 141 -0.07 15.40 -1.04
CA GLN A 141 1.18 14.77 -0.59
C GLN A 141 1.50 13.57 -1.47
N VAL A 142 2.75 13.17 -1.47
CA VAL A 142 3.23 11.96 -2.15
C VAL A 142 3.99 11.12 -1.13
N SER A 143 3.50 9.92 -0.90
CA SER A 143 4.15 8.94 -0.03
C SER A 143 5.00 7.98 -0.87
N LEU A 144 6.26 7.82 -0.47
CA LEU A 144 7.20 6.86 -1.04
C LEU A 144 7.49 5.79 0.01
N VAL A 145 7.01 4.56 -0.23
CA VAL A 145 7.07 3.47 0.75
C VAL A 145 7.98 2.35 0.24
N THR A 146 9.08 2.10 0.97
CA THR A 146 10.06 1.07 0.63
C THR A 146 10.16 0.06 1.76
N GLY A 147 9.42 -1.03 1.65
CA GLY A 147 9.34 -2.06 2.69
C GLY A 147 8.51 -1.65 3.91
N PRO A 148 8.45 -2.52 4.95
CA PRO A 148 7.74 -2.25 6.20
C PRO A 148 8.40 -1.12 7.00
N SER A 149 7.62 -0.51 7.92
CA SER A 149 8.11 0.55 8.80
C SER A 149 9.28 0.07 9.66
N ARG A 150 10.35 0.85 9.67
CA ARG A 150 11.57 0.57 10.46
C ARG A 150 12.04 1.84 11.16
N THR A 151 12.23 1.76 12.47
CA THR A 151 12.76 2.83 13.29
C THR A 151 14.02 2.35 13.98
N ALA A 152 15.09 3.13 13.89
CA ALA A 152 16.38 2.82 14.53
C ALA A 152 16.78 3.87 15.58
N ASP A 153 15.88 4.78 15.93
CA ASP A 153 16.18 6.02 16.66
C ASP A 153 16.18 5.83 18.20
N VAL A 154 15.73 4.69 18.69
CA VAL A 154 15.71 4.39 20.12
C VAL A 154 16.78 3.34 20.42
N GLU A 155 17.83 3.72 21.16
CA GLU A 155 18.90 2.85 21.65
C GLU A 155 19.70 2.09 20.56
N ASN A 156 19.73 2.59 19.30
CA ASN A 156 20.40 1.92 18.18
C ASN A 156 19.86 0.50 17.88
N GLN A 157 18.65 0.18 18.34
CA GLN A 157 17.96 -1.07 18.06
C GLN A 157 16.94 -0.86 16.95
N LEU A 158 17.01 -1.71 15.91
CA LEU A 158 16.04 -1.68 14.82
C LEU A 158 14.70 -2.23 15.30
N THR A 159 13.70 -1.36 15.43
CA THR A 159 12.33 -1.74 15.78
C THR A 159 11.45 -1.64 14.53
N ILE A 160 10.66 -2.68 14.27
CA ILE A 160 9.75 -2.76 13.12
C ILE A 160 8.34 -2.42 13.60
N GLY A 161 7.60 -1.58 12.83
CA GLY A 161 6.17 -1.33 13.07
C GLY A 161 5.84 -0.32 14.16
N VAL A 162 6.76 0.58 14.55
CA VAL A 162 6.48 1.60 15.60
C VAL A 162 5.64 2.76 15.06
N HIS A 163 5.88 3.19 13.83
CA HIS A 163 5.24 4.35 13.21
C HIS A 163 4.66 4.03 11.83
N GLY A 164 4.12 2.84 11.66
CA GLY A 164 3.55 2.37 10.41
C GLY A 164 3.52 0.84 10.34
N PRO A 165 3.06 0.25 9.24
CA PRO A 165 2.90 -1.19 9.12
C PRO A 165 4.21 -1.96 9.40
N GLY A 166 4.16 -2.88 10.34
CA GLY A 166 5.25 -3.82 10.58
C GLY A 166 5.38 -4.88 9.47
N ARG A 167 4.35 -5.03 8.64
CA ARG A 167 4.30 -5.98 7.54
C ARG A 167 3.69 -5.34 6.30
N LEU A 168 4.42 -5.38 5.19
CA LEU A 168 3.97 -4.89 3.88
C LEU A 168 3.85 -6.05 2.89
N VAL A 169 2.65 -6.24 2.36
CA VAL A 169 2.34 -7.25 1.34
C VAL A 169 1.96 -6.54 0.04
N ILE A 170 2.74 -6.71 -1.00
CA ILE A 170 2.48 -6.13 -2.32
C ILE A 170 1.78 -7.17 -3.18
N VAL A 171 0.59 -6.84 -3.64
CA VAL A 171 -0.22 -7.66 -4.54
C VAL A 171 -0.07 -7.08 -5.95
N LEU A 172 0.76 -7.71 -6.78
CA LEU A 172 0.94 -7.34 -8.18
C LEU A 172 -0.19 -7.96 -9.01
N ALA A 173 -0.96 -7.11 -9.68
CA ALA A 173 -2.14 -7.50 -10.45
C ALA A 173 -2.07 -6.98 -11.91
#